data_987004d98dea2c939c6d24ca454d1ec1
#
_entry.id   987004d98dea2c939c6d24ca454d1ec1
#
_cell.length_a   1.000
_cell.length_b   1.000
_cell.length_c   1.000
_cell.angle_alpha   90.00
_cell.angle_beta   90.00
_cell.angle_gamma   90.00
#
_symmetry.space_group_name_H-M   'P 1'
#
loop_
_entity.id
_entity.type
_entity.pdbx_description
1 polymer ?
#
loop_
_entity_poly.entity_id
_entity_poly.type
_entity_poly.pdbx_seq_one_letter_code
_entity_poly.pdbx_strand_id
1 'polypeptide(L)'
;MCIRDRLACARGGWGSARLLERSIPWKPGWLLGFSDITSLLWSRLKAGLAGGIHGPLLTTLGAEPAWSQERLRQLLFGETPPALKGEPRGGGQTTGPLIAANLTVASHLLGSDHVPELQGAILILEDVGEAPYRIDRMLTHWRLCGALQQLGGIGFGQFEGCDRNLDDLLTTTLEAVLDERTADLNIPVVKNLPVGHICGNAALPLSLIHI
;
A
#
# COMPACT_ATOMS: atom_id res chain seq x y z
N MET A 1 9.80 -29.81 -13.10
CA MET A 1 10.17 -28.42 -12.74
C MET A 1 9.37 -28.07 -11.50
N CYS A 2 10.02 -27.96 -10.35
CA CYS A 2 9.32 -27.65 -9.09
C CYS A 2 9.12 -26.13 -9.04
N ILE A 3 7.89 -25.67 -9.33
CA ILE A 3 7.53 -24.24 -9.34
C ILE A 3 7.39 -23.81 -7.87
N ARG A 4 8.51 -23.42 -7.24
CA ARG A 4 8.56 -22.80 -5.91
C ARG A 4 8.84 -21.29 -6.01
N ASP A 5 8.27 -20.64 -7.01
CA ASP A 5 8.51 -19.24 -7.34
C ASP A 5 7.35 -18.32 -6.96
N ARG A 6 6.31 -18.87 -6.31
CA ARG A 6 5.11 -18.12 -5.94
C ARG A 6 4.72 -18.42 -4.50
N LEU A 7 4.60 -17.36 -3.70
CA LEU A 7 4.12 -17.38 -2.33
C LEU A 7 2.91 -16.46 -2.25
N ALA A 8 1.76 -17.03 -1.94
CA ALA A 8 0.54 -16.28 -1.70
C ALA A 8 0.14 -16.41 -0.22
N CYS A 9 -0.04 -15.27 0.44
CA CYS A 9 -0.38 -15.23 1.84
C CYS A 9 -1.85 -15.63 2.04
N ALA A 10 -2.09 -16.53 3.00
CA ALA A 10 -3.45 -16.99 3.29
C ALA A 10 -4.30 -15.86 3.87
N ARG A 11 -3.74 -15.09 4.80
CA ARG A 11 -4.39 -13.96 5.46
C ARG A 11 -3.37 -12.92 5.92
N GLY A 12 -3.85 -11.71 6.22
CA GLY A 12 -3.13 -10.69 6.99
C GLY A 12 -3.23 -10.96 8.50
N GLY A 13 -3.42 -9.91 9.27
CA GLY A 13 -3.51 -9.95 10.73
C GLY A 13 -2.46 -9.07 11.37
N TRP A 14 -1.54 -9.67 12.13
CA TRP A 14 -0.44 -8.94 12.76
C TRP A 14 0.77 -9.86 12.98
N GLY A 15 1.95 -9.26 13.10
CA GLY A 15 3.15 -9.97 13.51
C GLY A 15 4.09 -10.38 12.39
N SER A 16 3.77 -10.13 11.12
CA SER A 16 4.69 -10.45 10.01
C SER A 16 6.00 -9.66 10.12
N ALA A 17 5.96 -8.42 10.62
CA ALA A 17 7.15 -7.61 10.89
C ALA A 17 8.13 -8.28 11.87
N ARG A 18 7.65 -9.12 12.79
CA ARG A 18 8.53 -9.88 13.72
C ARG A 18 9.45 -10.87 13.01
N LEU A 19 9.07 -11.30 11.81
CA LEU A 19 9.94 -12.15 10.99
C LEU A 19 11.18 -11.40 10.52
N LEU A 20 11.08 -10.07 10.42
CA LEU A 20 12.17 -9.20 9.97
C LEU A 20 13.27 -9.01 11.01
N GLU A 21 13.04 -9.39 12.27
CA GLU A 21 14.08 -9.49 13.30
C GLU A 21 15.15 -10.54 12.95
N ARG A 22 14.86 -11.38 11.96
CA ARG A 22 15.76 -12.40 11.44
C ARG A 22 16.09 -12.09 9.98
N SER A 23 17.27 -12.47 9.55
CA SER A 23 17.65 -12.41 8.14
C SER A 23 16.76 -13.35 7.34
N ILE A 24 16.00 -12.79 6.38
CA ILE A 24 15.20 -13.56 5.44
C ILE A 24 16.00 -13.73 4.16
N PRO A 25 16.30 -14.96 3.74
CA PRO A 25 17.00 -15.20 2.47
C PRO A 25 16.02 -15.06 1.30
N TRP A 26 15.67 -13.82 0.98
CA TRP A 26 14.74 -13.51 -0.12
C TRP A 26 15.21 -14.16 -1.44
N LYS A 27 14.25 -14.68 -2.20
CA LYS A 27 14.51 -15.30 -3.51
C LYS A 27 13.60 -14.64 -4.57
N PRO A 28 14.02 -14.67 -5.85
CA PRO A 28 13.15 -14.29 -6.95
C PRO A 28 11.84 -15.09 -6.95
N GLY A 29 10.78 -14.49 -7.50
CA GLY A 29 9.44 -15.11 -7.57
C GLY A 29 8.36 -14.12 -7.11
N TRP A 30 7.14 -14.59 -7.00
CA TRP A 30 5.99 -13.77 -6.59
C TRP A 30 5.74 -13.86 -5.09
N LEU A 31 5.43 -12.72 -4.47
CA LEU A 31 4.88 -12.62 -3.12
C LEU A 31 3.59 -11.82 -3.19
N LEU A 32 2.46 -12.48 -2.94
CA LEU A 32 1.13 -11.88 -2.93
C LEU A 32 0.62 -11.72 -1.50
N GLY A 33 0.11 -10.54 -1.18
CA GLY A 33 -0.57 -10.25 0.07
C GLY A 33 -0.79 -8.76 0.27
N PHE A 34 -1.48 -8.38 1.33
CA PHE A 34 -1.67 -6.99 1.75
C PHE A 34 -1.89 -6.91 3.27
N SER A 35 -2.23 -5.74 3.80
CA SER A 35 -2.42 -5.55 5.23
C SER A 35 -1.10 -5.77 5.99
N ASP A 36 -1.04 -6.64 6.99
CA ASP A 36 0.16 -6.99 7.74
C ASP A 36 1.33 -7.44 6.83
N ILE A 37 1.02 -8.05 5.68
CA ILE A 37 2.03 -8.51 4.71
C ILE A 37 2.80 -7.36 4.07
N THR A 38 2.36 -6.12 4.21
CA THR A 38 3.11 -4.92 3.82
C THR A 38 4.56 -4.99 4.30
N SER A 39 4.81 -5.47 5.53
CA SER A 39 6.16 -5.57 6.09
C SER A 39 7.07 -6.48 5.26
N LEU A 40 6.56 -7.62 4.82
CA LEU A 40 7.31 -8.56 4.00
C LEU A 40 7.49 -8.08 2.56
N LEU A 41 6.44 -7.49 1.99
CA LEU A 41 6.49 -6.89 0.64
C LEU A 41 7.55 -5.78 0.58
N TRP A 42 7.56 -4.89 1.57
CA TRP A 42 8.51 -3.79 1.64
C TRP A 42 9.94 -4.26 1.87
N SER A 43 10.15 -5.15 2.83
CA SER A 43 11.49 -5.74 3.09
C SER A 43 12.05 -6.43 1.83
N ARG A 44 11.20 -7.14 1.10
CA ARG A 44 11.59 -7.79 -0.15
C ARG A 44 11.93 -6.79 -1.24
N LEU A 45 11.12 -5.73 -1.40
CA LEU A 45 11.37 -4.65 -2.34
C LEU A 45 12.68 -3.92 -1.99
N LYS A 46 12.94 -3.63 -0.72
CA LYS A 46 14.20 -3.07 -0.21
C LYS A 46 15.41 -3.93 -0.54
N ALA A 47 15.24 -5.24 -0.53
CA ALA A 47 16.29 -6.20 -0.94
C ALA A 47 16.53 -6.25 -2.47
N GLY A 48 15.87 -5.38 -3.24
CA GLY A 48 16.07 -5.28 -4.69
C GLY A 48 15.31 -6.33 -5.50
N LEU A 49 14.29 -6.98 -4.94
CA LEU A 49 13.55 -8.04 -5.61
C LEU A 49 12.16 -7.58 -6.04
N ALA A 50 11.93 -7.60 -7.35
CA ALA A 50 10.61 -7.43 -7.95
C ALA A 50 9.69 -8.63 -7.68
N GLY A 51 8.40 -8.52 -8.08
CA GLY A 51 7.42 -9.59 -7.94
C GLY A 51 6.65 -9.57 -6.62
N GLY A 52 6.66 -8.46 -5.88
CA GLY A 52 5.68 -8.19 -4.83
C GLY A 52 4.35 -7.77 -5.45
N ILE A 53 3.24 -8.33 -4.96
CA ILE A 53 1.88 -7.90 -5.33
C ILE A 53 1.13 -7.55 -4.05
N HIS A 54 0.76 -6.28 -3.90
CA HIS A 54 -0.23 -5.86 -2.92
C HIS A 54 -1.62 -6.17 -3.48
N GLY A 55 -2.35 -7.08 -2.86
CA GLY A 55 -3.63 -7.51 -3.41
C GLY A 55 -4.31 -8.58 -2.56
N PRO A 56 -5.45 -9.12 -3.04
CA PRO A 56 -6.29 -10.02 -2.27
C PRO A 56 -5.54 -11.20 -1.65
N LEU A 57 -5.94 -11.59 -0.45
CA LEU A 57 -5.44 -12.75 0.25
C LEU A 57 -6.14 -14.03 -0.23
N LEU A 58 -5.50 -15.18 -0.08
CA LEU A 58 -6.11 -16.45 -0.53
C LEU A 58 -7.47 -16.72 0.12
N THR A 59 -7.63 -16.33 1.39
CA THR A 59 -8.91 -16.56 2.11
C THR A 59 -10.03 -15.65 1.62
N THR A 60 -9.74 -14.52 1.00
CA THR A 60 -10.74 -13.58 0.49
C THR A 60 -10.91 -13.66 -1.02
N LEU A 61 -9.92 -14.21 -1.74
CA LEU A 61 -9.86 -14.20 -3.20
C LEU A 61 -11.12 -14.78 -3.87
N GLY A 62 -11.68 -15.84 -3.30
CA GLY A 62 -12.88 -16.46 -3.87
C GLY A 62 -14.15 -15.61 -3.76
N ALA A 63 -14.18 -14.66 -2.83
CA ALA A 63 -15.28 -13.70 -2.64
C ALA A 63 -15.07 -12.38 -3.38
N GLU A 64 -13.89 -12.15 -3.95
CA GLU A 64 -13.61 -10.96 -4.74
C GLU A 64 -14.46 -10.93 -6.02
N PRO A 65 -14.89 -9.76 -6.49
CA PRO A 65 -15.61 -9.65 -7.77
C PRO A 65 -14.71 -10.07 -8.94
N ALA A 66 -15.33 -10.51 -10.01
CA ALA A 66 -14.63 -11.06 -11.18
C ALA A 66 -13.52 -10.15 -11.74
N TRP A 67 -13.73 -8.82 -11.73
CA TRP A 67 -12.72 -7.89 -12.22
C TRP A 67 -11.45 -7.85 -11.35
N SER A 68 -11.60 -7.99 -10.01
CA SER A 68 -10.45 -8.01 -9.08
C SER A 68 -9.67 -9.32 -9.23
N GLN A 69 -10.37 -10.46 -9.35
CA GLN A 69 -9.75 -11.75 -9.62
C GLN A 69 -9.01 -11.74 -10.97
N GLU A 70 -9.66 -11.22 -12.02
CA GLU A 70 -9.07 -11.14 -13.36
C GLU A 70 -7.84 -10.23 -13.38
N ARG A 71 -7.89 -9.08 -12.67
CA ARG A 71 -6.74 -8.20 -12.53
C ARG A 71 -5.54 -8.91 -11.90
N LEU A 72 -5.77 -9.67 -10.82
CA LEU A 72 -4.72 -10.47 -10.20
C LEU A 72 -4.18 -11.54 -11.16
N ARG A 73 -5.08 -12.24 -11.87
CA ARG A 73 -4.69 -13.22 -12.89
C ARG A 73 -3.78 -12.59 -13.94
N GLN A 74 -4.17 -11.45 -14.50
CA GLN A 74 -3.38 -10.73 -15.50
C GLN A 74 -1.97 -10.44 -15.00
N LEU A 75 -1.81 -9.88 -13.80
CA LEU A 75 -0.50 -9.62 -13.21
C LEU A 75 0.35 -10.89 -13.06
N LEU A 76 -0.24 -11.97 -12.55
CA LEU A 76 0.46 -13.23 -12.34
C LEU A 76 0.92 -13.91 -13.64
N PHE A 77 0.24 -13.62 -14.76
CA PHE A 77 0.61 -14.13 -16.09
C PHE A 77 1.40 -13.12 -16.93
N GLY A 78 1.80 -11.99 -16.36
CA GLY A 78 2.61 -10.99 -17.04
C GLY A 78 1.85 -10.12 -18.03
N GLU A 79 0.53 -10.09 -17.91
CA GLU A 79 -0.34 -9.19 -18.69
C GLU A 79 -0.43 -7.83 -17.96
N THR A 80 -0.71 -6.76 -18.71
CA THR A 80 -0.93 -5.42 -18.14
C THR A 80 -2.43 -5.22 -17.89
N PRO A 81 -2.86 -5.15 -16.62
CA PRO A 81 -4.26 -4.91 -16.33
C PRO A 81 -4.66 -3.47 -16.64
N PRO A 82 -5.96 -3.18 -16.81
CA PRO A 82 -6.47 -1.83 -17.02
C PRO A 82 -6.05 -0.86 -15.91
N ALA A 83 -5.87 0.42 -16.25
CA ALA A 83 -5.58 1.47 -15.27
C ALA A 83 -6.71 1.57 -14.23
N LEU A 84 -6.32 1.83 -12.98
CA LEU A 84 -7.27 2.15 -11.93
C LEU A 84 -7.72 3.60 -12.06
N LYS A 85 -8.96 3.87 -11.66
CA LYS A 85 -9.53 5.20 -11.61
C LYS A 85 -9.75 5.60 -10.16
N GLY A 86 -9.48 6.85 -9.86
CA GLY A 86 -9.75 7.49 -8.57
C GLY A 86 -10.11 8.95 -8.79
N GLU A 87 -10.27 9.68 -7.70
CA GLU A 87 -10.61 11.10 -7.71
C GLU A 87 -9.33 11.92 -7.60
N PRO A 88 -8.98 12.71 -8.64
CA PRO A 88 -7.79 13.54 -8.58
C PRO A 88 -7.99 14.71 -7.62
N ARG A 89 -6.96 15.02 -6.85
CA ARG A 89 -6.84 16.22 -6.06
C ARG A 89 -5.69 17.07 -6.58
N GLY A 90 -6.02 18.30 -6.96
CA GLY A 90 -5.06 19.15 -7.67
C GLY A 90 -4.87 18.69 -9.11
N GLY A 91 -3.71 18.98 -9.65
CA GLY A 91 -3.35 18.65 -11.01
C GLY A 91 -1.97 17.99 -11.07
N GLY A 92 -1.59 17.63 -12.29
CA GLY A 92 -0.26 17.12 -12.54
C GLY A 92 -0.25 15.66 -12.99
N GLN A 93 0.96 15.23 -13.34
CA GLN A 93 1.24 13.90 -13.83
C GLN A 93 2.61 13.48 -13.33
N THR A 94 2.76 12.24 -12.92
CA THR A 94 4.04 11.73 -12.47
C THR A 94 4.24 10.29 -12.94
N THR A 95 5.49 9.87 -12.96
CA THR A 95 5.92 8.51 -13.26
C THR A 95 6.97 8.11 -12.24
N GLY A 96 6.88 6.92 -11.70
CA GLY A 96 7.85 6.45 -10.70
C GLY A 96 7.62 5.01 -10.29
N PRO A 97 8.50 4.45 -9.45
CA PRO A 97 8.29 3.13 -8.86
C PRO A 97 6.96 3.08 -8.10
N LEU A 98 6.17 2.03 -8.29
CA LEU A 98 4.91 1.84 -7.56
C LEU A 98 5.16 1.08 -6.26
N ILE A 99 4.75 1.69 -5.17
CA ILE A 99 4.79 1.11 -3.82
C ILE A 99 3.37 1.16 -3.26
N ALA A 100 2.94 0.10 -2.59
CA ALA A 100 1.66 0.07 -1.90
C ALA A 100 1.84 -0.45 -0.47
N ALA A 101 0.99 0.02 0.43
CA ALA A 101 1.08 -0.34 1.83
C ALA A 101 -0.23 -0.12 2.61
N ASN A 102 -0.41 -0.92 3.65
CA ASN A 102 -1.21 -0.52 4.79
C ASN A 102 -0.46 0.58 5.55
N LEU A 103 -1.11 1.71 5.81
CA LEU A 103 -0.49 2.89 6.41
C LEU A 103 0.04 2.61 7.82
N THR A 104 -0.73 1.92 8.64
CA THR A 104 -0.32 1.54 10.00
C THR A 104 0.95 0.70 9.98
N VAL A 105 0.99 -0.35 9.17
CA VAL A 105 2.15 -1.25 9.07
C VAL A 105 3.37 -0.52 8.52
N ALA A 106 3.20 0.25 7.46
CA ALA A 106 4.29 1.04 6.87
C ALA A 106 4.86 2.08 7.85
N SER A 107 3.99 2.72 8.64
CA SER A 107 4.42 3.70 9.66
C SER A 107 5.30 3.09 10.73
N HIS A 108 5.04 1.82 11.10
CA HIS A 108 5.88 1.09 12.06
C HIS A 108 7.23 0.65 11.47
N LEU A 109 7.38 0.62 10.16
CA LEU A 109 8.65 0.29 9.50
C LEU A 109 9.55 1.52 9.29
N LEU A 110 9.01 2.74 9.35
CA LEU A 110 9.81 3.96 9.18
C LEU A 110 10.96 4.01 10.17
N GLY A 111 12.15 4.31 9.66
CA GLY A 111 13.39 4.31 10.45
C GLY A 111 14.08 2.93 10.56
N SER A 112 13.50 1.86 9.96
CA SER A 112 14.14 0.55 9.84
C SER A 112 14.79 0.34 8.48
N ASP A 113 15.66 -0.68 8.39
CA ASP A 113 16.31 -1.09 7.13
C ASP A 113 15.37 -1.77 6.14
N HIS A 114 14.07 -1.85 6.44
CA HIS A 114 13.07 -2.53 5.62
C HIS A 114 12.21 -1.60 4.78
N VAL A 115 12.43 -0.27 4.88
CA VAL A 115 11.74 0.73 4.06
C VAL A 115 12.35 0.73 2.66
N PRO A 116 11.56 0.54 1.59
CA PRO A 116 12.06 0.64 0.23
C PRO A 116 12.48 2.08 -0.10
N GLU A 117 13.13 2.26 -1.26
CA GLU A 117 13.46 3.61 -1.76
C GLU A 117 12.16 4.37 -2.06
N LEU A 118 12.01 5.53 -1.41
CA LEU A 118 10.81 6.37 -1.56
C LEU A 118 11.02 7.52 -2.54
N GLN A 119 12.27 7.82 -2.91
CA GLN A 119 12.57 8.96 -3.78
C GLN A 119 11.90 8.81 -5.16
N GLY A 120 11.00 9.72 -5.46
CA GLY A 120 10.24 9.74 -6.71
C GLY A 120 9.19 8.62 -6.83
N ALA A 121 8.97 7.82 -5.79
CA ALA A 121 7.99 6.74 -5.83
C ALA A 121 6.54 7.26 -5.84
N ILE A 122 5.65 6.47 -6.44
CA ILE A 122 4.20 6.60 -6.31
C ILE A 122 3.77 5.67 -5.18
N LEU A 123 3.31 6.24 -4.07
CA LEU A 123 2.90 5.48 -2.90
C LEU A 123 1.38 5.38 -2.80
N ILE A 124 0.87 4.15 -2.79
CA ILE A 124 -0.55 3.89 -2.54
C ILE A 124 -0.72 3.45 -1.08
N LEU A 125 -1.57 4.17 -0.34
CA LEU A 125 -1.86 3.91 1.07
C LEU A 125 -3.32 3.53 1.26
N GLU A 126 -3.57 2.54 2.10
CA GLU A 126 -4.89 2.14 2.57
C GLU A 126 -4.82 1.83 4.07
N ASP A 127 -5.94 1.77 4.76
CA ASP A 127 -5.99 1.29 6.14
C ASP A 127 -7.40 0.80 6.52
N VAL A 128 -7.55 0.23 7.73
CA VAL A 128 -8.82 -0.27 8.24
C VAL A 128 -8.96 -0.01 9.73
N GLY A 129 -10.10 0.55 10.14
CA GLY A 129 -10.49 0.66 11.54
C GLY A 129 -9.70 1.66 12.39
N GLU A 130 -8.84 2.48 11.78
CA GLU A 130 -8.08 3.52 12.47
C GLU A 130 -8.86 4.82 12.54
N ALA A 131 -8.92 5.44 13.72
CA ALA A 131 -9.58 6.74 13.88
C ALA A 131 -8.83 7.85 13.15
N PRO A 132 -9.51 8.93 12.68
CA PRO A 132 -8.89 10.03 11.93
C PRO A 132 -7.66 10.62 12.62
N TYR A 133 -7.69 10.81 13.94
CA TYR A 133 -6.55 11.36 14.69
C TYR A 133 -5.31 10.43 14.68
N ARG A 134 -5.51 9.10 14.54
CA ARG A 134 -4.40 8.14 14.42
C ARG A 134 -3.79 8.21 13.04
N ILE A 135 -4.62 8.33 12.00
CA ILE A 135 -4.17 8.58 10.62
C ILE A 135 -3.37 9.88 10.57
N ASP A 136 -3.88 10.96 11.17
CA ASP A 136 -3.15 12.24 11.27
C ASP A 136 -1.79 12.08 11.93
N ARG A 137 -1.73 11.36 13.05
CA ARG A 137 -0.47 11.10 13.78
C ARG A 137 0.53 10.31 12.92
N MET A 138 0.07 9.30 12.19
CA MET A 138 0.92 8.53 11.29
C MET A 138 1.45 9.40 10.16
N LEU A 139 0.59 10.14 9.47
CA LEU A 139 1.01 11.02 8.38
C LEU A 139 1.91 12.17 8.89
N THR A 140 1.68 12.67 10.10
CA THR A 140 2.57 13.62 10.76
C THR A 140 3.96 13.00 10.99
N HIS A 141 4.03 11.75 11.44
CA HIS A 141 5.30 11.03 11.59
C HIS A 141 6.03 10.91 10.25
N TRP A 142 5.30 10.52 9.18
CA TRP A 142 5.84 10.46 7.81
C TRP A 142 6.42 11.81 7.35
N ARG A 143 5.76 12.92 7.71
CA ARG A 143 6.25 14.27 7.40
C ARG A 143 7.51 14.60 8.19
N LEU A 144 7.51 14.34 9.49
CA LEU A 144 8.63 14.66 10.37
C LEU A 144 9.92 13.92 10.00
N CYS A 145 9.81 12.68 9.51
CA CYS A 145 10.98 11.92 9.03
C CYS A 145 11.31 12.18 7.55
N GLY A 146 10.60 13.09 6.88
CA GLY A 146 10.85 13.48 5.49
C GLY A 146 10.43 12.42 4.45
N ALA A 147 9.66 11.42 4.85
CA ALA A 147 9.27 10.32 3.94
C ALA A 147 8.25 10.75 2.88
N LEU A 148 7.25 11.57 3.26
CA LEU A 148 6.28 12.09 2.28
C LEU A 148 6.92 13.04 1.26
N GLN A 149 7.92 13.79 1.67
CA GLN A 149 8.60 14.79 0.82
C GLN A 149 9.46 14.13 -0.28
N GLN A 150 9.76 12.84 -0.16
CA GLN A 150 10.52 12.09 -1.16
C GLN A 150 9.64 11.60 -2.31
N LEU A 151 8.32 11.52 -2.10
CA LEU A 151 7.41 10.90 -3.05
C LEU A 151 7.23 11.72 -4.34
N GLY A 152 7.05 11.03 -5.45
CA GLY A 152 6.64 11.62 -6.73
C GLY A 152 5.13 11.73 -6.90
N GLY A 153 4.35 10.93 -6.15
CA GLY A 153 2.89 10.96 -6.15
C GLY A 153 2.30 10.12 -5.04
N ILE A 154 1.06 10.40 -4.67
CA ILE A 154 0.33 9.66 -3.63
C ILE A 154 -1.02 9.20 -4.18
N GLY A 155 -1.35 7.93 -3.92
CA GLY A 155 -2.69 7.40 -4.06
C GLY A 155 -3.25 7.00 -2.70
N PHE A 156 -4.47 7.40 -2.42
CA PHE A 156 -5.22 6.89 -1.29
C PHE A 156 -6.23 5.85 -1.79
N GLY A 157 -6.08 4.63 -1.28
CA GLY A 157 -7.06 3.58 -1.40
C GLY A 157 -8.25 3.81 -0.49
N GLN A 158 -8.85 2.72 -0.03
CA GLN A 158 -9.96 2.79 0.90
C GLN A 158 -9.46 2.72 2.34
N PHE A 159 -10.08 3.51 3.19
CA PHE A 159 -9.83 3.57 4.63
C PHE A 159 -11.09 3.07 5.33
N GLU A 160 -11.33 1.78 5.22
CA GLU A 160 -12.57 1.15 5.69
C GLU A 160 -12.74 1.31 7.20
N GLY A 161 -13.86 1.94 7.62
CA GLY A 161 -14.15 2.18 9.04
C GLY A 161 -13.21 3.16 9.75
N CYS A 162 -12.43 3.96 8.99
CA CYS A 162 -11.50 4.95 9.54
C CYS A 162 -12.12 6.35 9.74
N ASP A 163 -13.36 6.54 9.38
CA ASP A 163 -14.14 7.78 9.55
C ASP A 163 -14.82 7.91 10.90
N ARG A 164 -14.70 6.88 11.77
CA ARG A 164 -15.32 6.86 13.08
C ARG A 164 -14.50 7.66 14.09
N ASN A 165 -15.03 8.79 14.51
CA ASN A 165 -14.51 9.49 15.68
C ASN A 165 -14.96 8.75 16.96
N LEU A 166 -14.01 8.39 17.79
CA LEU A 166 -14.27 7.78 19.11
C LEU A 166 -14.78 8.78 20.14
N ASP A 167 -14.68 10.08 19.81
CA ASP A 167 -15.10 11.19 20.67
C ASP A 167 -15.87 12.22 19.83
N ASP A 168 -17.11 12.53 20.20
CA ASP A 168 -17.93 13.54 19.54
C ASP A 168 -17.31 14.96 19.56
N LEU A 169 -16.27 15.15 20.38
CA LEU A 169 -15.51 16.40 20.47
C LEU A 169 -14.44 16.56 19.38
N LEU A 170 -14.08 15.49 18.68
CA LEU A 170 -13.11 15.52 17.60
C LEU A 170 -13.85 15.72 16.26
N THR A 171 -13.82 16.93 15.75
CA THR A 171 -14.52 17.33 14.52
C THR A 171 -13.75 17.03 13.23
N THR A 172 -12.51 16.53 13.34
CA THR A 172 -11.66 16.29 12.17
C THR A 172 -12.10 15.03 11.44
N THR A 173 -12.45 15.17 10.17
CA THR A 173 -12.79 14.05 9.29
C THR A 173 -11.54 13.40 8.71
N LEU A 174 -11.63 12.14 8.32
CA LEU A 174 -10.56 11.47 7.60
C LEU A 174 -10.14 12.25 6.34
N GLU A 175 -11.12 12.71 5.56
CA GLU A 175 -10.86 13.45 4.34
C GLU A 175 -10.06 14.73 4.61
N ALA A 176 -10.44 15.50 5.63
CA ALA A 176 -9.72 16.70 6.03
C ALA A 176 -8.27 16.39 6.43
N VAL A 177 -8.05 15.28 7.15
CA VAL A 177 -6.69 14.83 7.52
C VAL A 177 -5.86 14.53 6.28
N LEU A 178 -6.37 13.69 5.37
CA LEU A 178 -5.63 13.31 4.15
C LEU A 178 -5.30 14.54 3.31
N ASP A 179 -6.24 15.46 3.22
CA ASP A 179 -6.07 16.70 2.48
C ASP A 179 -5.04 17.63 3.11
N GLU A 180 -5.15 17.88 4.40
CA GLU A 180 -4.23 18.76 5.11
C GLU A 180 -2.79 18.23 5.10
N ARG A 181 -2.63 16.94 5.33
CA ARG A 181 -1.28 16.33 5.41
C ARG A 181 -0.55 16.26 4.08
N THR A 182 -1.24 16.45 2.95
CA THR A 182 -0.65 16.38 1.60
C THR A 182 -0.72 17.68 0.81
N ALA A 183 -1.38 18.72 1.33
CA ALA A 183 -1.68 19.97 0.61
C ALA A 183 -0.47 20.69 0.03
N ASP A 184 0.63 20.70 0.77
CA ASP A 184 1.86 21.46 0.49
C ASP A 184 2.94 20.64 -0.23
N LEU A 185 2.67 19.37 -0.54
CA LEU A 185 3.67 18.51 -1.16
C LEU A 185 3.92 18.82 -2.64
N ASN A 186 3.01 19.53 -3.30
CA ASN A 186 3.09 19.90 -4.72
C ASN A 186 3.29 18.69 -5.67
N ILE A 187 2.75 17.54 -5.31
CA ILE A 187 2.77 16.31 -6.11
C ILE A 187 1.35 15.87 -6.45
N PRO A 188 1.15 15.09 -7.53
CA PRO A 188 -0.16 14.53 -7.83
C PRO A 188 -0.68 13.63 -6.70
N VAL A 189 -1.95 13.84 -6.34
CA VAL A 189 -2.68 13.01 -5.36
C VAL A 189 -3.95 12.48 -5.99
N VAL A 190 -4.22 11.19 -5.81
CA VAL A 190 -5.46 10.53 -6.26
C VAL A 190 -6.10 9.85 -5.06
N LYS A 191 -7.38 10.07 -4.83
CA LYS A 191 -8.17 9.45 -3.76
C LYS A 191 -9.12 8.39 -4.30
N ASN A 192 -9.71 7.63 -3.39
CA ASN A 192 -10.77 6.65 -3.69
C ASN A 192 -10.37 5.57 -4.70
N LEU A 193 -9.09 5.17 -4.70
CA LEU A 193 -8.66 4.01 -5.47
C LEU A 193 -9.30 2.74 -4.88
N PRO A 194 -9.69 1.75 -5.73
CA PRO A 194 -10.28 0.49 -5.26
C PRO A 194 -9.18 -0.45 -4.72
N VAL A 195 -8.50 -0.04 -3.67
CA VAL A 195 -7.38 -0.76 -3.03
C VAL A 195 -7.59 -0.74 -1.52
N GLY A 196 -7.46 -1.87 -0.86
CA GLY A 196 -7.56 -1.96 0.61
C GLY A 196 -8.53 -3.03 1.10
N HIS A 197 -9.04 -2.86 2.34
CA HIS A 197 -9.89 -3.84 3.03
C HIS A 197 -11.35 -3.78 2.57
N ILE A 198 -11.57 -3.84 1.27
CA ILE A 198 -12.89 -3.79 0.63
C ILE A 198 -13.12 -5.01 -0.27
N CYS A 199 -14.38 -5.29 -0.58
CA CYS A 199 -14.72 -6.17 -1.68
C CYS A 199 -14.33 -5.47 -3.00
N GLY A 200 -13.50 -6.11 -3.79
CA GLY A 200 -12.93 -5.50 -4.99
C GLY A 200 -11.57 -4.83 -4.75
N ASN A 201 -10.74 -5.44 -3.91
CA ASN A 201 -9.36 -5.01 -3.71
C ASN A 201 -8.52 -5.21 -4.96
N ALA A 202 -8.10 -4.12 -5.61
CA ALA A 202 -7.30 -4.19 -6.82
C ALA A 202 -5.86 -4.62 -6.54
N ALA A 203 -5.39 -5.65 -7.20
CA ALA A 203 -3.99 -6.07 -7.14
C ALA A 203 -3.07 -5.01 -7.78
N LEU A 204 -1.98 -4.67 -7.09
CA LEU A 204 -0.95 -3.72 -7.52
C LEU A 204 0.42 -4.41 -7.54
N PRO A 205 1.14 -4.37 -8.66
CA PRO A 205 2.51 -4.87 -8.71
C PRO A 205 3.45 -3.85 -8.06
N LEU A 206 4.17 -4.25 -7.03
CA LEU A 206 5.24 -3.43 -6.48
C LEU A 206 6.44 -3.51 -7.42
N SER A 207 6.94 -2.37 -7.87
CA SER A 207 7.90 -2.34 -8.94
C SER A 207 9.17 -1.57 -8.57
N LEU A 208 10.29 -2.12 -9.01
CA LEU A 208 11.57 -1.42 -9.11
C LEU A 208 11.66 -0.60 -10.41
N ILE A 209 10.66 -0.72 -11.30
CA ILE A 209 10.59 -0.11 -12.62
C ILE A 209 9.44 0.90 -12.60
N HIS A 210 9.63 2.04 -13.24
CA HIS A 210 8.62 3.08 -13.40
C HIS A 210 7.39 2.54 -14.13
N ILE A 211 6.24 2.85 -13.59
CA ILE A 211 4.93 2.62 -14.21
C ILE A 211 4.36 3.97 -14.64
#